data_b4457354d1b51926350e3588b74e0375
#
_entry.id   b4457354d1b51926350e3588b74e0375
#
_cell.length_a   1.000
_cell.length_b   1.000
_cell.length_c   1.000
_cell.angle_alpha   90.00
_cell.angle_beta   90.00
_cell.angle_gamma   90.00
#
_symmetry.space_group_name_H-M   'P 1'
#
loop_
_entity.id
_entity.type
_entity.pdbx_description
1 polymer ?
#
loop_
_entity_poly.entity_id
_entity_poly.type
_entity_poly.pdbx_seq_one_letter_code
_entity_poly.pdbx_strand_id
1 'polypeptide(L)'
;VNKLIDEQKQLEAEAERIRKILVDEVLFNKEIEKDLRATAEKFGDARRTKISNVEKEEDEPLEEKQLSLTFTNEGAVFVNETSTLYSQRRGGIGSKFKLDPGEYIVDNIVGKNTDTILFFGNQGNFYCLKMEDFVVEQKQYLNSLIEFKEGEELRAGAILNSTNQKEFVLFVTKK
;
A
#
# COMPACT_ATOMS: atom_id res chain seq x y z
N VAL A 1 45.85 -18.55 -47.70
CA VAL A 1 45.93 -17.09 -47.86
C VAL A 1 44.54 -16.54 -48.20
N ASN A 2 43.78 -17.11 -49.14
CA ASN A 2 42.45 -16.60 -49.54
C ASN A 2 41.41 -16.59 -48.39
N LYS A 3 41.40 -17.61 -47.52
CA LYS A 3 40.50 -17.67 -46.37
C LYS A 3 40.74 -16.50 -45.38
N LEU A 4 41.99 -16.12 -45.14
CA LEU A 4 42.34 -15.01 -44.25
C LEU A 4 41.92 -13.65 -44.84
N ILE A 5 42.03 -13.49 -46.14
CA ILE A 5 41.59 -12.28 -46.85
C ILE A 5 40.06 -12.15 -46.81
N ASP A 6 39.37 -13.26 -46.98
CA ASP A 6 37.92 -13.28 -46.92
C ASP A 6 37.40 -12.99 -45.48
N GLU A 7 38.07 -13.56 -44.47
CA GLU A 7 37.79 -13.30 -43.06
C GLU A 7 38.05 -11.84 -42.68
N GLN A 8 39.16 -11.27 -43.15
CA GLN A 8 39.45 -9.85 -42.94
C GLN A 8 38.35 -8.95 -43.53
N LYS A 9 37.91 -9.20 -44.76
CA LYS A 9 36.84 -8.42 -45.41
C LYS A 9 35.52 -8.53 -44.64
N GLN A 10 35.19 -9.70 -44.10
CA GLN A 10 33.99 -9.89 -43.29
C GLN A 10 34.06 -9.09 -42.01
N LEU A 11 35.19 -9.12 -41.29
CA LEU A 11 35.38 -8.37 -40.07
C LEU A 11 35.36 -6.84 -40.28
N GLU A 12 35.99 -6.38 -41.38
CA GLU A 12 35.93 -4.97 -41.77
C GLU A 12 34.51 -4.49 -42.08
N ALA A 13 33.72 -5.28 -42.80
CA ALA A 13 32.31 -4.98 -43.08
C ALA A 13 31.44 -4.97 -41.80
N GLU A 14 31.68 -5.89 -40.87
CA GLU A 14 31.02 -5.94 -39.61
C GLU A 14 31.38 -4.73 -38.70
N ALA A 15 32.64 -4.36 -38.67
CA ALA A 15 33.10 -3.16 -37.95
C ALA A 15 32.45 -1.87 -38.48
N GLU A 16 32.32 -1.75 -39.82
CA GLU A 16 31.62 -0.60 -40.41
C GLU A 16 30.13 -0.61 -40.08
N ARG A 17 29.48 -1.77 -40.08
CA ARG A 17 28.09 -1.92 -39.69
C ARG A 17 27.89 -1.45 -38.25
N ILE A 18 28.70 -1.93 -37.32
CA ILE A 18 28.61 -1.55 -35.89
C ILE A 18 28.86 -0.06 -35.70
N ARG A 19 29.82 0.53 -36.40
CA ARG A 19 30.04 1.99 -36.35
C ARG A 19 28.85 2.79 -36.79
N LYS A 20 28.14 2.36 -37.84
CA LYS A 20 26.91 3.01 -38.31
C LYS A 20 25.80 2.91 -37.26
N ILE A 21 25.63 1.76 -36.60
CA ILE A 21 24.65 1.57 -35.54
C ILE A 21 24.93 2.49 -34.35
N LEU A 22 26.20 2.68 -33.98
CA LEU A 22 26.58 3.53 -32.84
C LEU A 22 26.37 5.03 -33.09
N VAL A 23 26.40 5.45 -34.37
CA VAL A 23 26.20 6.88 -34.73
C VAL A 23 24.75 7.21 -34.99
N ASP A 24 23.96 6.25 -35.46
CA ASP A 24 22.55 6.47 -35.81
C ASP A 24 21.63 5.87 -34.74
N GLU A 25 20.98 6.75 -33.99
CA GLU A 25 20.05 6.37 -32.91
C GLU A 25 18.87 5.51 -33.39
N VAL A 26 18.41 5.74 -34.62
CA VAL A 26 17.30 4.95 -35.19
C VAL A 26 17.74 3.51 -35.47
N LEU A 27 18.96 3.33 -36.01
CA LEU A 27 19.53 2.01 -36.27
C LEU A 27 19.86 1.28 -34.96
N PHE A 28 20.34 2.02 -33.95
CA PHE A 28 20.59 1.49 -32.62
C PHE A 28 19.32 0.95 -31.97
N ASN A 29 18.25 1.73 -31.97
CA ASN A 29 16.96 1.31 -31.42
C ASN A 29 16.35 0.11 -32.15
N LYS A 30 16.53 0.02 -33.48
CA LYS A 30 16.09 -1.15 -34.25
C LYS A 30 16.86 -2.43 -33.90
N GLU A 31 18.15 -2.34 -33.63
CA GLU A 31 18.94 -3.51 -33.24
C GLU A 31 18.53 -3.98 -31.82
N ILE A 32 18.28 -3.05 -30.88
CA ILE A 32 17.73 -3.37 -29.56
C ILE A 32 16.35 -4.04 -29.69
N GLU A 33 15.47 -3.50 -30.51
CA GLU A 33 14.14 -4.09 -30.74
C GLU A 33 14.24 -5.52 -31.26
N LYS A 34 15.15 -5.77 -32.20
CA LYS A 34 15.39 -7.10 -32.76
C LYS A 34 15.87 -8.09 -31.70
N ASP A 35 16.80 -7.68 -30.84
CA ASP A 35 17.32 -8.53 -29.76
C ASP A 35 16.26 -8.82 -28.70
N LEU A 36 15.45 -7.81 -28.35
CA LEU A 36 14.33 -7.98 -27.44
C LEU A 36 13.27 -8.95 -27.99
N ARG A 37 12.96 -8.85 -29.30
CA ARG A 37 12.00 -9.77 -29.95
C ARG A 37 12.57 -11.20 -29.98
N ALA A 38 13.82 -11.39 -30.32
CA ALA A 38 14.48 -12.69 -30.33
C ALA A 38 14.51 -13.31 -28.91
N THR A 39 14.74 -12.48 -27.89
CA THR A 39 14.69 -12.92 -26.51
C THR A 39 13.27 -13.30 -26.08
N ALA A 40 12.27 -12.50 -26.47
CA ALA A 40 10.87 -12.78 -26.20
C ALA A 40 10.39 -14.09 -26.88
N GLU A 41 10.82 -14.35 -28.11
CA GLU A 41 10.48 -15.60 -28.79
C GLU A 41 11.14 -16.83 -28.11
N LYS A 42 12.35 -16.67 -27.60
CA LYS A 42 13.10 -17.80 -27.01
C LYS A 42 12.69 -18.09 -25.57
N PHE A 43 12.34 -17.07 -24.79
CA PHE A 43 12.11 -17.17 -23.35
C PHE A 43 10.74 -16.65 -22.91
N GLY A 44 9.94 -16.12 -23.83
CA GLY A 44 8.63 -15.55 -23.50
C GLY A 44 7.61 -16.62 -23.16
N ASP A 45 6.94 -16.42 -22.05
CA ASP A 45 5.80 -17.22 -21.62
C ASP A 45 4.50 -16.59 -22.11
N ALA A 46 3.47 -17.40 -22.30
CA ALA A 46 2.12 -16.90 -22.53
C ALA A 46 1.64 -16.09 -21.33
N ARG A 47 0.93 -15.00 -21.61
CA ARG A 47 0.37 -14.15 -20.55
C ARG A 47 -0.50 -14.97 -19.60
N ARG A 48 -0.17 -14.99 -18.32
CA ARG A 48 -0.90 -15.76 -17.29
C ARG A 48 -2.19 -15.09 -16.85
N THR A 49 -2.29 -13.77 -17.04
CA THR A 49 -3.49 -13.00 -16.72
C THR A 49 -4.37 -12.83 -17.94
N LYS A 50 -5.68 -12.94 -17.77
CA LYS A 50 -6.65 -12.63 -18.82
C LYS A 50 -7.03 -11.16 -18.74
N ILE A 51 -7.10 -10.48 -19.89
CA ILE A 51 -7.75 -9.17 -19.97
C ILE A 51 -9.24 -9.49 -20.13
N SER A 52 -10.05 -9.14 -19.14
CA SER A 52 -11.49 -9.19 -19.24
C SER A 52 -12.02 -7.77 -19.44
N ASN A 53 -12.95 -7.60 -20.36
CA ASN A 53 -13.73 -6.37 -20.50
C ASN A 53 -14.96 -6.40 -19.58
N VAL A 54 -14.90 -7.19 -18.50
CA VAL A 54 -15.93 -7.11 -17.48
C VAL A 54 -15.80 -5.70 -16.90
N GLU A 55 -16.80 -4.87 -17.17
CA GLU A 55 -17.04 -3.65 -16.41
C GLU A 55 -16.94 -4.07 -14.95
N LYS A 56 -16.18 -3.32 -14.15
CA LYS A 56 -16.17 -3.55 -12.70
C LYS A 56 -17.62 -3.63 -12.30
N GLU A 57 -18.05 -4.77 -11.77
CA GLU A 57 -19.30 -4.83 -11.03
C GLU A 57 -19.22 -3.63 -10.08
N GLU A 58 -20.15 -2.69 -10.21
CA GLU A 58 -20.28 -1.57 -9.28
C GLU A 58 -20.29 -2.25 -7.91
N ASP A 59 -19.28 -1.94 -7.09
CA ASP A 59 -19.14 -2.52 -5.76
C ASP A 59 -20.50 -2.42 -5.10
N GLU A 60 -21.10 -3.56 -4.76
CA GLU A 60 -22.38 -3.60 -4.08
C GLU A 60 -22.27 -2.59 -2.92
N PRO A 61 -23.29 -1.71 -2.70
CA PRO A 61 -23.19 -0.71 -1.67
C PRO A 61 -22.88 -1.42 -0.35
N LEU A 62 -21.68 -1.14 0.18
CA LEU A 62 -21.23 -1.71 1.45
C LEU A 62 -22.29 -1.46 2.51
N GLU A 63 -22.85 -2.51 3.09
CA GLU A 63 -23.75 -2.37 4.22
C GLU A 63 -23.08 -1.49 5.27
N GLU A 64 -23.73 -0.40 5.66
CA GLU A 64 -23.21 0.49 6.70
C GLU A 64 -23.15 -0.25 8.03
N LYS A 65 -21.95 -0.52 8.51
CA LYS A 65 -21.70 -1.13 9.81
C LYS A 65 -21.04 -0.12 10.75
N GLN A 66 -21.46 -0.13 12.01
CA GLN A 66 -20.76 0.62 13.03
C GLN A 66 -19.60 -0.22 13.59
N LEU A 67 -18.43 0.35 13.56
CA LEU A 67 -17.19 -0.26 14.04
C LEU A 67 -16.62 0.55 15.20
N SER A 68 -16.01 -0.17 16.14
CA SER A 68 -15.23 0.40 17.24
C SER A 68 -13.77 0.09 17.01
N LEU A 69 -12.95 1.10 16.85
CA LEU A 69 -11.51 0.99 16.63
C LEU A 69 -10.77 1.46 17.88
N THR A 70 -10.03 0.54 18.49
CA THR A 70 -9.13 0.82 19.62
C THR A 70 -7.70 0.79 19.12
N PHE A 71 -6.90 1.79 19.47
CA PHE A 71 -5.49 1.82 19.03
C PHE A 71 -4.55 2.17 20.18
N THR A 72 -3.28 1.76 20.02
CA THR A 72 -2.24 1.90 21.01
C THR A 72 -1.19 2.91 20.56
N ASN A 73 -0.34 3.34 21.52
CA ASN A 73 0.78 4.26 21.25
C ASN A 73 1.79 3.70 20.22
N GLU A 74 1.95 2.39 20.16
CA GLU A 74 2.88 1.71 19.24
C GLU A 74 2.25 1.35 17.89
N GLY A 75 1.01 1.76 17.66
CA GLY A 75 0.31 1.56 16.39
C GLY A 75 -0.36 0.20 16.23
N ALA A 76 -0.59 -0.54 17.31
CA ALA A 76 -1.49 -1.68 17.25
C ALA A 76 -2.95 -1.20 17.22
N VAL A 77 -3.75 -1.82 16.37
CA VAL A 77 -5.15 -1.49 16.14
C VAL A 77 -6.02 -2.73 16.29
N PHE A 78 -7.16 -2.54 16.96
CA PHE A 78 -8.19 -3.58 17.13
C PHE A 78 -9.52 -3.00 16.67
N VAL A 79 -10.14 -3.65 15.71
CA VAL A 79 -11.45 -3.24 15.19
C VAL A 79 -12.47 -4.31 15.53
N ASN A 80 -13.58 -3.89 16.15
CA ASN A 80 -14.70 -4.75 16.47
C ASN A 80 -16.00 -4.14 15.96
N GLU A 81 -16.97 -4.97 15.60
CA GLU A 81 -18.31 -4.49 15.36
C GLU A 81 -18.96 -4.04 16.67
N THR A 82 -19.60 -2.87 16.68
CA THR A 82 -20.28 -2.38 17.90
C THR A 82 -21.44 -3.27 18.32
N SER A 83 -22.04 -4.02 17.40
CA SER A 83 -23.07 -5.01 17.65
C SER A 83 -22.59 -6.18 18.53
N THR A 84 -21.28 -6.47 18.53
CA THR A 84 -20.67 -7.53 19.35
C THR A 84 -20.28 -7.05 20.74
N LEU A 85 -20.35 -5.73 21.01
CA LEU A 85 -20.02 -5.16 22.32
C LEU A 85 -21.23 -5.28 23.25
N TYR A 86 -21.22 -6.30 24.08
CA TYR A 86 -22.28 -6.52 25.08
C TYR A 86 -22.10 -5.61 26.30
N SER A 87 -23.23 -5.05 26.77
CA SER A 87 -23.29 -4.39 28.08
C SER A 87 -22.95 -5.43 29.16
N GLN A 88 -21.85 -5.23 29.89
CA GLN A 88 -21.44 -6.15 30.93
C GLN A 88 -22.10 -5.83 32.28
N ARG A 89 -22.53 -6.86 33.00
CA ARG A 89 -23.00 -6.72 34.38
C ARG A 89 -21.79 -6.53 35.32
N ARG A 90 -22.02 -5.95 36.49
CA ARG A 90 -21.01 -5.84 37.56
C ARG A 90 -20.34 -7.20 37.82
N GLY A 91 -19.02 -7.23 37.77
CA GLY A 91 -18.20 -8.43 37.97
C GLY A 91 -17.92 -9.26 36.72
N GLY A 92 -18.34 -8.83 35.52
CA GLY A 92 -17.95 -9.44 34.26
C GLY A 92 -16.47 -9.22 33.96
N ILE A 93 -15.84 -10.23 33.35
CA ILE A 93 -14.46 -10.12 32.81
C ILE A 93 -14.59 -9.43 31.46
N GLY A 94 -14.16 -8.17 31.34
CA GLY A 94 -14.18 -7.43 30.07
C GLY A 94 -13.31 -8.06 28.98
N SER A 95 -13.45 -7.55 27.77
CA SER A 95 -12.55 -7.91 26.68
C SER A 95 -11.12 -7.52 27.05
N LYS A 96 -10.18 -8.46 27.02
CA LYS A 96 -8.78 -8.20 27.32
C LYS A 96 -8.02 -8.10 26.00
N PHE A 97 -7.44 -6.96 25.74
CA PHE A 97 -6.43 -6.84 24.68
C PHE A 97 -5.08 -7.30 25.22
N LYS A 98 -4.37 -8.11 24.44
CA LYS A 98 -3.01 -8.49 24.78
C LYS A 98 -2.09 -7.36 24.33
N LEU A 99 -1.63 -6.58 25.30
CA LEU A 99 -0.68 -5.49 25.10
C LEU A 99 0.74 -5.98 25.34
N ASP A 100 1.70 -5.45 24.61
CA ASP A 100 3.11 -5.70 24.79
C ASP A 100 3.69 -4.80 25.92
N PRO A 101 4.87 -5.12 26.49
CA PRO A 101 5.46 -4.31 27.55
C PRO A 101 5.74 -2.87 27.08
N GLY A 102 5.12 -1.88 27.72
CA GLY A 102 5.21 -0.47 27.37
C GLY A 102 4.08 0.03 26.45
N GLU A 103 3.31 -0.88 25.88
CA GLU A 103 2.15 -0.55 25.06
C GLU A 103 0.95 -0.17 25.95
N TYR A 104 0.25 0.89 25.56
CA TYR A 104 -1.00 1.32 26.23
C TYR A 104 -2.03 1.80 25.20
N ILE A 105 -3.30 1.66 25.54
CA ILE A 105 -4.39 2.13 24.71
C ILE A 105 -4.41 3.66 24.75
N VAL A 106 -4.35 4.27 23.57
CA VAL A 106 -4.45 5.74 23.43
C VAL A 106 -5.89 6.20 23.42
N ASP A 107 -6.70 5.57 22.57
CA ASP A 107 -8.12 5.93 22.44
C ASP A 107 -8.94 4.79 21.83
N ASN A 108 -10.26 4.96 21.92
CA ASN A 108 -11.25 4.11 21.26
C ASN A 108 -12.22 5.01 20.48
N ILE A 109 -12.30 4.80 19.20
CA ILE A 109 -13.08 5.62 18.28
C ILE A 109 -14.18 4.77 17.67
N VAL A 110 -15.40 5.29 17.62
CA VAL A 110 -16.55 4.62 17.03
C VAL A 110 -17.00 5.37 15.79
N GLY A 111 -17.10 4.67 14.67
CA GLY A 111 -17.52 5.22 13.40
C GLY A 111 -18.10 4.18 12.45
N LYS A 112 -18.46 4.61 11.26
CA LYS A 112 -18.94 3.73 10.20
C LYS A 112 -17.75 3.13 9.43
N ASN A 113 -17.96 1.96 8.84
CA ASN A 113 -16.98 1.33 7.95
C ASN A 113 -16.57 2.22 6.76
N THR A 114 -17.41 3.16 6.37
CA THR A 114 -17.15 4.12 5.27
C THR A 114 -16.40 5.37 5.70
N ASP A 115 -16.19 5.57 7.00
CA ASP A 115 -15.54 6.76 7.54
C ASP A 115 -14.01 6.68 7.37
N THR A 116 -13.40 7.85 7.34
CA THR A 116 -11.94 8.01 7.29
C THR A 116 -11.40 8.34 8.67
N ILE A 117 -10.31 7.71 9.07
CA ILE A 117 -9.65 7.93 10.35
C ILE A 117 -8.37 8.72 10.15
N LEU A 118 -8.15 9.71 11.00
CA LEU A 118 -6.89 10.43 11.13
C LEU A 118 -6.18 9.96 12.40
N PHE A 119 -4.94 9.53 12.28
CA PHE A 119 -4.05 9.26 13.41
C PHE A 119 -2.99 10.35 13.50
N PHE A 120 -2.69 10.79 14.70
CA PHE A 120 -1.71 11.85 14.95
C PHE A 120 -0.55 11.32 15.78
N GLY A 121 0.66 11.50 15.24
CA GLY A 121 1.91 11.11 15.89
C GLY A 121 2.50 12.23 16.78
N ASN A 122 3.38 11.84 17.71
CA ASN A 122 4.10 12.76 18.59
C ASN A 122 5.14 13.64 17.87
N GLN A 123 5.50 13.29 16.64
CA GLN A 123 6.45 14.05 15.81
C GLN A 123 5.78 15.06 14.86
N GLY A 124 4.46 15.26 15.01
CA GLY A 124 3.68 16.19 14.18
C GLY A 124 3.27 15.65 12.82
N ASN A 125 3.41 14.34 12.60
CA ASN A 125 2.85 13.68 11.43
C ASN A 125 1.40 13.29 11.67
N PHE A 126 0.64 13.20 10.61
CA PHE A 126 -0.69 12.59 10.63
C PHE A 126 -0.82 11.56 9.51
N TYR A 127 -1.64 10.57 9.74
CA TYR A 127 -1.89 9.46 8.83
C TYR A 127 -3.38 9.32 8.61
N CYS A 128 -3.78 9.12 7.36
CA CYS A 128 -5.17 9.05 6.94
C CYS A 128 -5.43 7.66 6.38
N LEU A 129 -6.33 6.91 6.99
CA LEU A 129 -6.72 5.56 6.59
C LEU A 129 -8.24 5.46 6.58
N LYS A 130 -8.77 4.58 5.74
CA LYS A 130 -10.19 4.27 5.74
C LYS A 130 -10.49 3.17 6.76
N MET A 131 -11.67 3.25 7.40
CA MET A 131 -12.11 2.22 8.34
C MET A 131 -12.23 0.84 7.67
N GLU A 132 -12.55 0.79 6.37
CA GLU A 132 -12.65 -0.45 5.57
C GLU A 132 -11.31 -1.16 5.34
N ASP A 133 -10.17 -0.46 5.49
CA ASP A 133 -8.83 -1.05 5.32
C ASP A 133 -8.46 -2.00 6.48
N PHE A 134 -9.22 -1.96 7.57
CA PHE A 134 -8.94 -2.78 8.75
C PHE A 134 -9.77 -4.08 8.76
N VAL A 135 -9.11 -5.17 9.14
CA VAL A 135 -9.78 -6.46 9.34
C VAL A 135 -10.43 -6.48 10.71
N VAL A 136 -11.72 -6.81 10.75
CA VAL A 136 -12.51 -6.89 12.01
C VAL A 136 -12.07 -8.10 12.84
N GLU A 137 -12.09 -7.95 14.18
CA GLU A 137 -11.76 -8.98 15.17
C GLU A 137 -10.30 -9.48 15.17
N GLN A 138 -9.37 -8.73 14.57
CA GLN A 138 -7.95 -9.06 14.56
C GLN A 138 -7.07 -7.91 15.06
N LYS A 139 -5.99 -8.26 15.81
CA LYS A 139 -4.91 -7.29 16.12
C LYS A 139 -4.09 -7.06 14.86
N GLN A 140 -3.99 -5.82 14.44
CA GLN A 140 -3.20 -5.39 13.30
C GLN A 140 -2.23 -4.30 13.74
N TYR A 141 -1.15 -4.15 13.01
CA TYR A 141 -0.18 -3.07 13.24
C TYR A 141 -0.24 -2.09 12.08
N LEU A 142 -0.37 -0.81 12.39
CA LEU A 142 -0.38 0.25 11.37
C LEU A 142 0.90 0.28 10.53
N ASN A 143 2.02 -0.23 11.05
CA ASN A 143 3.28 -0.36 10.31
C ASN A 143 3.16 -1.19 9.02
N SER A 144 2.14 -2.03 8.91
CA SER A 144 1.87 -2.79 7.68
C SER A 144 1.16 -1.96 6.60
N LEU A 145 0.51 -0.86 6.99
CA LEU A 145 -0.28 0.01 6.12
C LEU A 145 0.41 1.37 5.88
N ILE A 146 1.19 1.85 6.85
CA ILE A 146 1.88 3.14 6.83
C ILE A 146 3.29 3.00 7.38
N GLU A 147 4.21 3.81 6.87
CA GLU A 147 5.57 3.91 7.39
C GLU A 147 5.63 4.92 8.54
N PHE A 148 5.83 4.44 9.77
CA PHE A 148 6.16 5.28 10.90
C PHE A 148 7.63 5.67 10.87
N LYS A 149 7.91 6.89 11.34
CA LYS A 149 9.29 7.29 11.60
C LYS A 149 9.82 6.59 12.85
N GLU A 150 11.12 6.40 12.91
CA GLU A 150 11.77 5.79 14.07
C GLU A 150 11.45 6.54 15.36
N GLY A 151 10.95 5.83 16.36
CA GLY A 151 10.56 6.41 17.65
C GLY A 151 9.25 7.22 17.63
N GLU A 152 8.47 7.14 16.56
CA GLU A 152 7.17 7.79 16.51
C GLU A 152 6.12 6.98 17.27
N GLU A 153 5.33 7.66 18.08
CA GLU A 153 4.22 7.10 18.84
C GLU A 153 2.92 7.82 18.47
N LEU A 154 1.82 7.09 18.45
CA LEU A 154 0.49 7.68 18.28
C LEU A 154 0.03 8.38 19.56
N ARG A 155 -0.60 9.53 19.43
CA ARG A 155 -1.08 10.34 20.54
C ARG A 155 -2.58 10.63 20.52
N ALA A 156 -3.17 10.62 19.34
CA ALA A 156 -4.60 10.87 19.19
C ALA A 156 -5.13 10.29 17.89
N GLY A 157 -6.44 10.12 17.80
CA GLY A 157 -7.15 9.78 16.58
C GLY A 157 -8.43 10.59 16.45
N ALA A 158 -8.90 10.78 15.22
CA ALA A 158 -10.17 11.43 14.93
C ALA A 158 -10.83 10.79 13.71
N ILE A 159 -12.14 10.77 13.69
CA ILE A 159 -12.93 10.36 12.52
C ILE A 159 -13.29 11.58 11.69
N LEU A 160 -13.11 11.46 10.39
CA LEU A 160 -13.71 12.35 9.41
C LEU A 160 -14.95 11.67 8.84
N ASN A 161 -16.11 12.23 9.12
CA ASN A 161 -17.35 11.73 8.54
C ASN A 161 -17.42 12.14 7.07
N SER A 162 -17.64 11.17 6.20
CA SER A 162 -17.74 11.39 4.74
C SER A 162 -18.87 12.36 4.34
N THR A 163 -19.82 12.62 5.27
CA THR A 163 -21.01 13.44 5.03
C THR A 163 -20.80 14.93 5.30
N ASN A 164 -19.80 15.33 6.08
CA ASN A 164 -19.57 16.73 6.48
C ASN A 164 -18.35 17.34 5.77
N GLN A 165 -18.61 18.24 4.83
CA GLN A 165 -17.55 18.92 4.06
C GLN A 165 -16.81 20.04 4.82
N LYS A 166 -17.16 20.32 6.09
CA LYS A 166 -16.56 21.42 6.88
C LYS A 166 -16.30 20.96 8.32
N GLU A 167 -15.36 20.08 8.49
CA GLU A 167 -14.86 19.69 9.80
C GLU A 167 -13.50 20.36 10.06
N PHE A 168 -13.29 20.78 11.31
CA PHE A 168 -12.04 21.39 11.75
C PHE A 168 -11.44 20.54 12.86
N VAL A 169 -10.14 20.35 12.82
CA VAL A 169 -9.39 19.69 13.92
C VAL A 169 -8.64 20.77 14.68
N LEU A 170 -8.91 20.85 15.98
CA LEU A 170 -8.23 21.78 16.89
C LEU A 170 -7.21 21.03 17.73
N PHE A 171 -5.95 21.42 17.62
CA PHE A 171 -4.87 20.88 18.45
C PHE A 171 -4.60 21.81 19.63
N VAL A 172 -4.65 21.25 20.84
CA VAL A 172 -4.26 21.95 22.07
C VAL A 172 -3.06 21.22 22.64
N THR A 173 -1.89 21.88 22.65
CA THR A 173 -0.67 21.34 23.23
C THR A 173 -0.34 22.01 24.54
N LYS A 174 0.20 21.24 25.49
CA LYS A 174 0.75 21.78 26.73
C LYS A 174 2.19 22.23 26.44
N LYS A 175 2.47 23.53 26.64
CA LYS A 175 3.83 24.05 26.63
C LYS A 175 4.63 23.55 27.82
#